data_d84ee2d921bf6a5fc3cec8ddd8486ba4
#
_entry.id   d84ee2d921bf6a5fc3cec8ddd8486ba4
#
_cell.length_a   1.000
_cell.length_b   1.000
_cell.length_c   1.000
_cell.angle_alpha   90.00
_cell.angle_beta   90.00
_cell.angle_gamma   90.00
#
_symmetry.space_group_name_H-M   'P 1'
#
loop_
_entity.id
_entity.type
_entity.pdbx_description
1 polymer ?
#
loop_
_entity_poly.entity_id
_entity_poly.type
_entity_poly.pdbx_seq_one_letter_code
_entity_poly.pdbx_strand_id
1 'polypeptide(L)'
;MSDQGDNKDGQDSIARSVAKNMSVMLGAQIVTWVSGFVLLYFLPRYLGSEDFGRLYLALSIKMMMGLLIDFGGNFLIPKEVARSEKVGTSILNSYIILRILLWILAIGLVILFSNLLGYSEHVHLLIIILAIGKLWEGGYSAISAYFQGVEKMEYPSMSGICERVFVSLFSVIALLMGAESTAIAIIISSGALLNLLVLVYFSRNEFKFQFQFNKKIFSLLDTGLPYFLFSLFSVIYYRIDAIMISYFTNDAVTGWYGGAFRFFDIVMVLPLIYKTAIFPVFSKLWDDKAGKLEQTVSESMRLMVLLGLPVALIIYVYASPIIDFFMGLEEYGASVIILKIFSASIPFIYLDIILGSALLGAAEKQKAWALVGFLAIFVNIGLNAFMIPGAQELYSNGGIGAASATLFTEIFMMISALFLIPRSYLKGFKSTYLFKPVCALAVMGGMIVLTQYLNIYWLLSIVIVGIVYIAVLIGIKTFSKDELILLKEFIMNKKLKRLLGLAKA
;
A
#
# COMPACT_ATOMS: atom_id res chain seq x y z
N MET A 1 22.74 -38.18 -24.54
CA MET A 1 21.53 -38.36 -23.69
C MET A 1 21.71 -37.91 -22.23
N SER A 2 22.83 -37.25 -21.87
CA SER A 2 23.17 -36.83 -20.48
C SER A 2 22.83 -35.36 -20.16
N ASP A 3 22.48 -34.53 -21.16
CA ASP A 3 22.31 -33.08 -20.99
C ASP A 3 20.88 -32.61 -20.68
N GLN A 4 19.89 -33.53 -20.78
CA GLN A 4 18.47 -33.20 -20.45
C GLN A 4 18.08 -33.51 -19.00
N GLY A 5 18.88 -34.28 -18.27
CA GLY A 5 18.64 -34.63 -16.86
C GLY A 5 19.02 -33.47 -15.91
N ASP A 6 20.18 -32.91 -16.11
CA ASP A 6 20.73 -31.81 -15.26
C ASP A 6 19.86 -30.52 -15.32
N ASN A 7 19.22 -30.27 -16.48
CA ASN A 7 18.38 -29.08 -16.65
C ASN A 7 16.99 -29.22 -15.98
N LYS A 8 16.46 -30.43 -15.80
CA LYS A 8 15.22 -30.70 -15.06
C LYS A 8 15.42 -30.61 -13.56
N ASP A 9 16.48 -31.16 -13.02
CA ASP A 9 16.78 -31.13 -11.58
C ASP A 9 17.08 -29.69 -11.12
N GLY A 10 17.73 -28.88 -11.94
CA GLY A 10 17.93 -27.45 -11.70
C GLY A 10 16.62 -26.65 -11.69
N GLN A 11 15.73 -26.91 -12.65
CA GLN A 11 14.41 -26.24 -12.72
C GLN A 11 13.49 -26.66 -11.57
N ASP A 12 13.49 -27.91 -11.15
CA ASP A 12 12.70 -28.41 -10.03
C ASP A 12 13.22 -27.86 -8.70
N SER A 13 14.53 -27.67 -8.53
CA SER A 13 15.11 -27.06 -7.32
C SER A 13 14.75 -25.57 -7.19
N ILE A 14 14.81 -24.81 -8.28
CA ILE A 14 14.38 -23.40 -8.33
C ILE A 14 12.88 -23.29 -8.03
N ALA A 15 12.03 -24.13 -8.67
CA ALA A 15 10.59 -24.11 -8.42
C ALA A 15 10.24 -24.42 -6.97
N ARG A 16 10.95 -25.35 -6.32
CA ARG A 16 10.77 -25.66 -4.87
C ARG A 16 11.20 -24.50 -3.98
N SER A 17 12.34 -23.85 -4.27
CA SER A 17 12.80 -22.67 -3.54
C SER A 17 11.81 -21.53 -3.63
N VAL A 18 11.34 -21.20 -4.83
CA VAL A 18 10.31 -20.17 -5.06
C VAL A 18 9.01 -20.50 -4.31
N ALA A 19 8.53 -21.74 -4.38
CA ALA A 19 7.31 -22.17 -3.68
C ALA A 19 7.45 -22.07 -2.16
N LYS A 20 8.61 -22.46 -1.60
CA LYS A 20 8.93 -22.30 -0.17
C LYS A 20 8.91 -20.83 0.24
N ASN A 21 9.64 -19.98 -0.47
CA ASN A 21 9.72 -18.54 -0.19
C ASN A 21 8.33 -17.89 -0.25
N MET A 22 7.53 -18.20 -1.29
CA MET A 22 6.16 -17.71 -1.41
C MET A 22 5.29 -18.14 -0.21
N SER A 23 5.37 -19.39 0.22
CA SER A 23 4.57 -19.89 1.36
C SER A 23 4.92 -19.18 2.67
N VAL A 24 6.22 -18.96 2.92
CA VAL A 24 6.69 -18.24 4.12
C VAL A 24 6.29 -16.76 4.06
N MET A 25 6.45 -16.12 2.91
CA MET A 25 6.02 -14.72 2.72
C MET A 25 4.50 -14.55 2.87
N LEU A 26 3.69 -15.48 2.36
CA LEU A 26 2.23 -15.45 2.54
C LEU A 26 1.86 -15.62 4.02
N GLY A 27 2.51 -16.53 4.75
CA GLY A 27 2.30 -16.67 6.19
C GLY A 27 2.63 -15.38 6.95
N ALA A 28 3.78 -14.77 6.66
CA ALA A 28 4.16 -13.48 7.24
C ALA A 28 3.17 -12.35 6.89
N GLN A 29 2.64 -12.37 5.66
CA GLN A 29 1.65 -11.39 5.22
C GLN A 29 0.32 -11.52 5.99
N ILE A 30 -0.14 -12.73 6.28
CA ILE A 30 -1.34 -12.96 7.09
C ILE A 30 -1.14 -12.38 8.51
N VAL A 31 0.01 -12.65 9.15
CA VAL A 31 0.33 -12.07 10.46
C VAL A 31 0.34 -10.54 10.39
N THR A 32 0.92 -9.97 9.35
CA THR A 32 0.93 -8.51 9.12
C THR A 32 -0.48 -7.95 9.01
N TRP A 33 -1.38 -8.60 8.28
CA TRP A 33 -2.77 -8.17 8.14
C TRP A 33 -3.52 -8.26 9.47
N VAL A 34 -3.40 -9.38 10.20
CA VAL A 34 -4.03 -9.54 11.52
C VAL A 34 -3.52 -8.47 12.49
N SER A 35 -2.22 -8.26 12.57
CA SER A 35 -1.61 -7.20 13.41
C SER A 35 -2.10 -5.81 13.00
N GLY A 36 -2.19 -5.54 11.70
CA GLY A 36 -2.73 -4.29 11.17
C GLY A 36 -4.19 -4.05 11.56
N PHE A 37 -5.03 -5.08 11.47
CA PHE A 37 -6.44 -5.03 11.89
C PHE A 37 -6.58 -4.77 13.39
N VAL A 38 -5.76 -5.44 14.22
CA VAL A 38 -5.74 -5.21 15.66
C VAL A 38 -5.40 -3.75 15.97
N LEU A 39 -4.33 -3.22 15.37
CA LEU A 39 -3.93 -1.83 15.58
C LEU A 39 -4.92 -0.82 14.98
N LEU A 40 -5.61 -1.16 13.89
CA LEU A 40 -6.66 -0.34 13.30
C LEU A 40 -7.83 -0.11 14.28
N TYR A 41 -8.16 -1.14 15.06
CA TYR A 41 -9.22 -1.07 16.07
C TYR A 41 -8.77 -0.34 17.34
N PHE A 42 -7.60 -0.72 17.87
CA PHE A 42 -7.17 -0.25 19.20
C PHE A 42 -6.58 1.17 19.18
N LEU A 43 -5.73 1.50 18.19
CA LEU A 43 -5.02 2.79 18.20
C LEU A 43 -5.97 4.00 18.21
N PRO A 44 -6.88 4.18 17.22
CA PRO A 44 -7.71 5.37 17.21
C PRO A 44 -8.70 5.38 18.39
N ARG A 45 -9.23 4.22 18.77
CA ARG A 45 -10.26 4.13 19.80
C ARG A 45 -9.78 4.48 21.21
N TYR A 46 -8.53 4.16 21.52
CA TYR A 46 -7.96 4.39 22.85
C TYR A 46 -7.12 5.67 22.95
N LEU A 47 -6.58 6.16 21.83
CA LEU A 47 -5.83 7.42 21.81
C LEU A 47 -6.74 8.66 21.66
N GLY A 48 -7.94 8.50 21.12
CA GLY A 48 -8.76 9.64 20.69
C GLY A 48 -8.22 10.30 19.41
N SER A 49 -8.98 11.25 18.88
CA SER A 49 -8.69 11.86 17.56
C SER A 49 -7.43 12.74 17.57
N GLU A 50 -7.18 13.49 18.64
CA GLU A 50 -6.01 14.39 18.72
C GLU A 50 -4.69 13.61 18.82
N ASP A 51 -4.58 12.70 19.79
CA ASP A 51 -3.34 11.99 20.05
C ASP A 51 -3.02 10.98 18.93
N PHE A 52 -4.07 10.36 18.36
CA PHE A 52 -3.94 9.57 17.16
C PHE A 52 -3.50 10.43 15.96
N GLY A 53 -4.00 11.66 15.83
CA GLY A 53 -3.61 12.59 14.77
C GLY A 53 -2.13 12.97 14.84
N ARG A 54 -1.62 13.27 16.05
CA ARG A 54 -0.19 13.51 16.29
C ARG A 54 0.66 12.31 15.90
N LEU A 55 0.24 11.12 16.30
CA LEU A 55 0.94 9.88 15.93
C LEU A 55 0.90 9.64 14.40
N TYR A 56 -0.25 9.85 13.76
CA TYR A 56 -0.41 9.68 12.32
C TYR A 56 0.47 10.65 11.52
N LEU A 57 0.55 11.92 11.94
CA LEU A 57 1.47 12.91 11.38
C LEU A 57 2.93 12.47 11.52
N ALA A 58 3.34 12.09 12.73
CA ALA A 58 4.71 11.66 13.00
C ALA A 58 5.09 10.40 12.20
N LEU A 59 4.16 9.43 12.03
CA LEU A 59 4.33 8.26 11.17
C LEU A 59 4.44 8.64 9.69
N SER A 60 3.69 9.65 9.22
CA SER A 60 3.76 10.14 7.86
C SER A 60 5.12 10.80 7.57
N ILE A 61 5.62 11.62 8.49
CA ILE A 61 6.97 12.19 8.44
C ILE A 61 8.05 11.09 8.45
N LYS A 62 7.91 10.07 9.34
CA LYS A 62 8.80 8.90 9.36
C LYS A 62 8.87 8.20 8.00
N MET A 63 7.75 8.05 7.30
CA MET A 63 7.73 7.44 5.96
C MET A 63 8.50 8.29 4.94
N MET A 64 8.34 9.61 4.98
CA MET A 64 9.09 10.52 4.10
C MET A 64 10.59 10.49 4.39
N MET A 65 11.00 10.45 5.68
CA MET A 65 12.41 10.23 6.06
C MET A 65 12.95 8.92 5.47
N GLY A 66 12.13 7.87 5.45
CA GLY A 66 12.51 6.58 4.94
C GLY A 66 12.97 6.58 3.49
N LEU A 67 12.41 7.44 2.67
CA LEU A 67 12.84 7.62 1.29
C LEU A 67 14.27 8.13 1.17
N LEU A 68 14.57 9.19 1.93
CA LEU A 68 15.90 9.79 1.92
C LEU A 68 16.94 8.80 2.43
N ILE A 69 16.61 8.04 3.47
CA ILE A 69 17.51 7.04 4.08
C ILE A 69 17.74 5.86 3.12
N ASP A 70 16.69 5.38 2.45
CA ASP A 70 16.80 4.24 1.53
C ASP A 70 17.59 4.59 0.26
N PHE A 71 17.36 5.74 -0.29
CA PHE A 71 18.00 6.28 -1.50
C PHE A 71 18.16 5.25 -2.64
N GLY A 72 17.13 4.44 -2.86
CA GLY A 72 17.09 3.41 -3.90
C GLY A 72 17.80 2.10 -3.56
N GLY A 73 18.31 1.96 -2.34
CA GLY A 73 19.03 0.76 -1.89
C GLY A 73 18.19 -0.50 -1.96
N ASN A 74 16.89 -0.42 -1.67
CA ASN A 74 15.97 -1.55 -1.73
C ASN A 74 15.78 -2.12 -3.15
N PHE A 75 16.14 -1.37 -4.20
CA PHE A 75 16.17 -1.85 -5.59
C PHE A 75 17.57 -2.27 -6.02
N LEU A 76 18.59 -1.51 -5.62
CA LEU A 76 19.96 -1.73 -6.10
C LEU A 76 20.63 -2.93 -5.42
N ILE A 77 20.47 -3.08 -4.10
CA ILE A 77 21.10 -4.18 -3.36
C ILE A 77 20.68 -5.55 -3.92
N PRO A 78 19.35 -5.88 -4.05
CA PRO A 78 18.95 -7.19 -4.57
C PRO A 78 19.47 -7.46 -5.98
N LYS A 79 19.44 -6.42 -6.84
CA LYS A 79 19.92 -6.51 -8.22
C LYS A 79 21.40 -6.89 -8.30
N GLU A 80 22.23 -6.25 -7.51
CA GLU A 80 23.69 -6.49 -7.55
C GLU A 80 24.08 -7.79 -6.82
N VAL A 81 23.37 -8.13 -5.74
CA VAL A 81 23.52 -9.43 -5.04
C VAL A 81 23.20 -10.59 -5.97
N ALA A 82 22.08 -10.51 -6.72
CA ALA A 82 21.70 -11.54 -7.68
C ALA A 82 22.69 -11.72 -8.83
N ARG A 83 23.45 -10.66 -9.19
CA ARG A 83 24.50 -10.74 -10.21
C ARG A 83 25.79 -11.36 -9.69
N SER A 84 26.20 -11.00 -8.46
CA SER A 84 27.40 -11.47 -7.80
C SER A 84 27.31 -11.24 -6.31
N GLU A 85 27.23 -12.31 -5.52
CA GLU A 85 27.09 -12.24 -4.07
C GLU A 85 28.25 -11.48 -3.41
N LYS A 86 29.49 -11.66 -3.90
CA LYS A 86 30.67 -10.95 -3.39
C LYS A 86 30.57 -9.43 -3.61
N VAL A 87 30.14 -9.01 -4.80
CA VAL A 87 29.92 -7.59 -5.13
C VAL A 87 28.74 -7.05 -4.33
N GLY A 88 27.65 -7.81 -4.24
CA GLY A 88 26.45 -7.46 -3.47
C GLY A 88 26.74 -7.26 -1.98
N THR A 89 27.56 -8.10 -1.35
CA THR A 89 27.98 -7.93 0.05
C THR A 89 28.77 -6.63 0.24
N SER A 90 29.66 -6.29 -0.69
CA SER A 90 30.39 -5.02 -0.65
C SER A 90 29.45 -3.81 -0.78
N ILE A 91 28.47 -3.90 -1.66
CA ILE A 91 27.44 -2.86 -1.85
C ILE A 91 26.57 -2.74 -0.62
N LEU A 92 26.11 -3.84 -0.02
CA LEU A 92 25.35 -3.85 1.23
C LEU A 92 26.10 -3.10 2.34
N ASN A 93 27.37 -3.43 2.58
CA ASN A 93 28.19 -2.76 3.60
C ASN A 93 28.31 -1.26 3.34
N SER A 94 28.48 -0.85 2.08
CA SER A 94 28.55 0.56 1.68
C SER A 94 27.20 1.27 1.87
N TYR A 95 26.07 0.60 1.56
CA TYR A 95 24.73 1.15 1.77
C TYR A 95 24.38 1.30 3.25
N ILE A 96 24.80 0.41 4.13
CA ILE A 96 24.59 0.56 5.58
C ILE A 96 25.23 1.87 6.07
N ILE A 97 26.46 2.15 5.64
CA ILE A 97 27.16 3.39 6.02
C ILE A 97 26.45 4.60 5.41
N LEU A 98 26.08 4.54 4.11
CA LEU A 98 25.36 5.61 3.43
C LEU A 98 24.03 5.91 4.14
N ARG A 99 23.26 4.90 4.53
CA ARG A 99 22.00 5.07 5.25
C ARG A 99 22.16 5.75 6.61
N ILE A 100 23.25 5.47 7.33
CA ILE A 100 23.56 6.17 8.59
C ILE A 100 23.83 7.66 8.32
N LEU A 101 24.60 7.99 7.29
CA LEU A 101 24.87 9.37 6.91
C LEU A 101 23.60 10.10 6.47
N LEU A 102 22.78 9.45 5.64
CA LEU A 102 21.50 9.99 5.18
C LEU A 102 20.47 10.10 6.32
N TRP A 103 20.53 9.20 7.33
CA TRP A 103 19.72 9.31 8.54
C TRP A 103 20.08 10.54 9.38
N ILE A 104 21.37 10.84 9.55
CA ILE A 104 21.84 12.06 10.24
C ILE A 104 21.34 13.30 9.50
N LEU A 105 21.41 13.31 8.17
CA LEU A 105 20.87 14.41 7.36
C LEU A 105 19.34 14.51 7.51
N ALA A 106 18.63 13.38 7.41
CA ALA A 106 17.18 13.33 7.48
C ALA A 106 16.65 13.82 8.83
N ILE A 107 17.26 13.41 9.95
CA ILE A 107 16.83 13.87 11.28
C ILE A 107 17.07 15.36 11.45
N GLY A 108 18.22 15.89 10.96
CA GLY A 108 18.50 17.33 10.97
C GLY A 108 17.46 18.13 10.16
N LEU A 109 17.12 17.68 8.96
CA LEU A 109 16.10 18.30 8.12
C LEU A 109 14.71 18.23 8.80
N VAL A 110 14.31 17.11 9.35
CA VAL A 110 12.99 16.97 9.98
C VAL A 110 12.87 17.82 11.24
N ILE A 111 13.91 17.92 12.07
CA ILE A 111 13.93 18.85 13.22
C ILE A 111 13.82 20.29 12.74
N LEU A 112 14.56 20.67 11.70
CA LEU A 112 14.48 22.01 11.12
C LEU A 112 13.06 22.32 10.63
N PHE A 113 12.47 21.42 9.81
CA PHE A 113 11.12 21.60 9.27
C PHE A 113 10.05 21.61 10.35
N SER A 114 10.15 20.76 11.35
CA SER A 114 9.16 20.71 12.44
C SER A 114 9.17 21.98 13.28
N ASN A 115 10.36 22.60 13.48
CA ASN A 115 10.47 23.91 14.13
C ASN A 115 9.90 25.03 13.23
N LEU A 116 10.18 25.02 11.93
CA LEU A 116 9.66 26.03 10.99
C LEU A 116 8.14 25.96 10.87
N LEU A 117 7.55 24.77 10.94
CA LEU A 117 6.10 24.55 10.89
C LEU A 117 5.40 24.80 12.23
N GLY A 118 6.15 25.05 13.32
CA GLY A 118 5.62 25.38 14.63
C GLY A 118 4.90 24.21 15.32
N TYR A 119 5.34 22.97 15.10
CA TYR A 119 4.74 21.80 15.75
C TYR A 119 4.92 21.83 17.27
N SER A 120 3.96 21.27 18.00
CA SER A 120 4.01 21.16 19.44
C SER A 120 5.20 20.32 19.94
N GLU A 121 5.64 20.52 21.19
CA GLU A 121 6.72 19.73 21.80
C GLU A 121 6.39 18.22 21.79
N HIS A 122 5.12 17.86 21.95
CA HIS A 122 4.68 16.47 21.90
C HIS A 122 4.90 15.86 20.51
N VAL A 123 4.54 16.56 19.44
CA VAL A 123 4.78 16.12 18.07
C VAL A 123 6.28 16.00 17.76
N HIS A 124 7.09 16.96 18.23
CA HIS A 124 8.55 16.87 18.12
C HIS A 124 9.10 15.61 18.78
N LEU A 125 8.63 15.30 20.01
CA LEU A 125 9.05 14.11 20.74
C LEU A 125 8.69 12.83 19.96
N LEU A 126 7.47 12.73 19.42
CA LEU A 126 7.04 11.60 18.59
C LEU A 126 7.92 11.44 17.33
N ILE A 127 8.21 12.54 16.66
CA ILE A 127 9.07 12.55 15.47
C ILE A 127 10.48 12.04 15.81
N ILE A 128 11.08 12.49 16.92
CA ILE A 128 12.43 12.07 17.34
C ILE A 128 12.45 10.58 17.68
N ILE A 129 11.47 10.09 18.46
CA ILE A 129 11.39 8.68 18.83
C ILE A 129 11.25 7.80 17.56
N LEU A 130 10.38 8.19 16.65
CA LEU A 130 10.16 7.44 15.40
C LEU A 130 11.34 7.56 14.44
N ALA A 131 12.07 8.69 14.43
CA ALA A 131 13.29 8.85 13.66
C ALA A 131 14.41 7.92 14.14
N ILE A 132 14.54 7.70 15.47
CA ILE A 132 15.45 6.69 16.02
C ILE A 132 15.05 5.29 15.52
N GLY A 133 13.76 4.96 15.59
CA GLY A 133 13.23 3.70 15.04
C GLY A 133 13.56 3.53 13.54
N LYS A 134 13.59 4.64 12.79
CA LYS A 134 13.91 4.61 11.35
C LYS A 134 15.36 4.26 11.06
N LEU A 135 16.30 4.53 11.97
CA LEU A 135 17.68 4.05 11.86
C LEU A 135 17.74 2.52 11.85
N TRP A 136 17.04 1.88 12.78
CA TRP A 136 16.97 0.42 12.88
C TRP A 136 16.27 -0.21 11.67
N GLU A 137 15.17 0.40 11.25
CA GLU A 137 14.44 -0.02 10.05
C GLU A 137 15.29 0.12 8.78
N GLY A 138 16.15 1.15 8.69
CA GLY A 138 17.11 1.31 7.60
C GLY A 138 18.13 0.17 7.55
N GLY A 139 18.66 -0.24 8.71
CA GLY A 139 19.56 -1.41 8.81
C GLY A 139 18.86 -2.70 8.41
N TYR A 140 17.67 -2.95 8.97
CA TYR A 140 16.84 -4.11 8.60
C TYR A 140 16.58 -4.18 7.10
N SER A 141 16.12 -3.09 6.49
CA SER A 141 15.73 -3.10 5.07
C SER A 141 16.94 -3.33 4.14
N ALA A 142 18.15 -2.88 4.51
CA ALA A 142 19.35 -3.18 3.75
C ALA A 142 19.70 -4.68 3.77
N ILE A 143 19.65 -5.30 4.95
CA ILE A 143 19.92 -6.74 5.10
C ILE A 143 18.82 -7.58 4.44
N SER A 144 17.57 -7.17 4.58
CA SER A 144 16.42 -7.80 3.92
C SER A 144 16.56 -7.76 2.39
N ALA A 145 17.01 -6.63 1.83
CA ALA A 145 17.28 -6.50 0.41
C ALA A 145 18.41 -7.45 -0.07
N TYR A 146 19.43 -7.69 0.74
CA TYR A 146 20.45 -8.72 0.46
C TYR A 146 19.82 -10.11 0.39
N PHE A 147 19.01 -10.49 1.39
CA PHE A 147 18.32 -11.79 1.39
C PHE A 147 17.34 -11.96 0.23
N GLN A 148 16.74 -10.88 -0.25
CA GLN A 148 15.94 -10.90 -1.47
C GLN A 148 16.81 -11.26 -2.70
N GLY A 149 18.04 -10.73 -2.77
CA GLY A 149 18.97 -11.01 -3.86
C GLY A 149 19.51 -12.44 -3.87
N VAL A 150 19.66 -13.08 -2.69
CA VAL A 150 20.06 -14.49 -2.57
C VAL A 150 18.87 -15.46 -2.44
N GLU A 151 17.63 -14.98 -2.64
CA GLU A 151 16.38 -15.76 -2.60
C GLU A 151 16.12 -16.48 -1.26
N LYS A 152 16.63 -15.95 -0.14
CA LYS A 152 16.42 -16.48 1.22
C LYS A 152 15.44 -15.63 2.02
N MET A 153 14.18 -15.52 1.58
CA MET A 153 13.18 -14.65 2.18
C MET A 153 12.64 -15.13 3.54
N GLU A 154 12.96 -16.34 3.96
CA GLU A 154 12.58 -16.86 5.28
C GLU A 154 13.13 -16.00 6.45
N TYR A 155 14.36 -15.50 6.37
CA TYR A 155 14.96 -14.70 7.44
C TYR A 155 14.24 -13.34 7.63
N PRO A 156 14.07 -12.50 6.59
CA PRO A 156 13.30 -11.26 6.72
C PRO A 156 11.84 -11.49 7.12
N SER A 157 11.21 -12.57 6.62
CA SER A 157 9.82 -12.88 6.96
C SER A 157 9.68 -13.22 8.45
N MET A 158 10.58 -14.03 8.99
CA MET A 158 10.55 -14.45 10.38
C MET A 158 10.78 -13.28 11.34
N SER A 159 11.78 -12.43 11.05
CA SER A 159 12.05 -11.23 11.85
C SER A 159 10.89 -10.22 11.77
N GLY A 160 10.29 -10.05 10.60
CA GLY A 160 9.10 -9.22 10.42
C GLY A 160 7.88 -9.72 11.19
N ILE A 161 7.65 -11.03 11.29
CA ILE A 161 6.61 -11.61 12.15
C ILE A 161 6.86 -11.25 13.62
N CYS A 162 8.10 -11.41 14.10
CA CYS A 162 8.46 -11.05 15.48
C CYS A 162 8.17 -9.57 15.78
N GLU A 163 8.54 -8.66 14.88
CA GLU A 163 8.23 -7.24 14.98
C GLU A 163 6.72 -6.99 15.06
N ARG A 164 5.95 -7.54 14.10
CA ARG A 164 4.50 -7.29 14.02
C ARG A 164 3.75 -7.80 15.26
N VAL A 165 4.10 -8.99 15.73
CA VAL A 165 3.52 -9.55 16.94
C VAL A 165 3.91 -8.71 18.17
N PHE A 166 5.19 -8.34 18.29
CA PHE A 166 5.67 -7.49 19.36
C PHE A 166 4.92 -6.14 19.38
N VAL A 167 4.91 -5.42 18.26
CA VAL A 167 4.28 -4.09 18.18
C VAL A 167 2.78 -4.19 18.45
N SER A 168 2.06 -5.14 17.87
CA SER A 168 0.61 -5.25 18.09
C SER A 168 0.28 -5.65 19.53
N LEU A 169 0.97 -6.64 20.08
CA LEU A 169 0.71 -7.11 21.44
C LEU A 169 0.99 -6.03 22.49
N PHE A 170 2.20 -5.45 22.46
CA PHE A 170 2.59 -4.45 23.45
C PHE A 170 1.85 -3.12 23.28
N SER A 171 1.49 -2.72 22.06
CA SER A 171 0.63 -1.56 21.84
C SER A 171 -0.76 -1.75 22.42
N VAL A 172 -1.38 -2.93 22.24
CA VAL A 172 -2.69 -3.21 22.84
C VAL A 172 -2.61 -3.20 24.36
N ILE A 173 -1.60 -3.84 24.96
CA ILE A 173 -1.40 -3.83 26.41
C ILE A 173 -1.23 -2.39 26.93
N ALA A 174 -0.36 -1.61 26.29
CA ALA A 174 -0.11 -0.22 26.67
C ALA A 174 -1.39 0.64 26.58
N LEU A 175 -2.17 0.51 25.50
CA LEU A 175 -3.42 1.23 25.32
C LEU A 175 -4.46 0.85 26.37
N LEU A 176 -4.60 -0.43 26.70
CA LEU A 176 -5.49 -0.89 27.77
C LEU A 176 -5.07 -0.38 29.17
N MET A 177 -3.79 -0.05 29.36
CA MET A 177 -3.26 0.58 30.55
C MET A 177 -3.39 2.12 30.53
N GLY A 178 -3.98 2.71 29.49
CA GLY A 178 -4.16 4.16 29.36
C GLY A 178 -2.91 4.90 28.86
N ALA A 179 -2.02 4.22 28.13
CA ALA A 179 -0.83 4.86 27.58
C ALA A 179 -1.16 5.76 26.37
N GLU A 180 -0.46 6.87 26.27
CA GLU A 180 -0.56 7.85 25.18
C GLU A 180 0.29 7.46 23.97
N SER A 181 0.21 8.26 22.89
CA SER A 181 0.93 8.06 21.62
C SER A 181 2.45 7.96 21.78
N THR A 182 3.04 8.59 22.79
CA THR A 182 4.47 8.49 23.08
C THR A 182 4.90 7.06 23.38
N ALA A 183 4.14 6.33 24.19
CA ALA A 183 4.42 4.93 24.49
C ALA A 183 4.31 4.06 23.24
N ILE A 184 3.31 4.34 22.40
CA ILE A 184 3.13 3.63 21.11
C ILE A 184 4.30 3.91 20.17
N ALA A 185 4.78 5.14 20.07
CA ALA A 185 5.96 5.48 19.27
C ALA A 185 7.23 4.75 19.76
N ILE A 186 7.41 4.62 21.09
CA ILE A 186 8.52 3.85 21.69
C ILE A 186 8.38 2.36 21.33
N ILE A 187 7.18 1.79 21.44
CA ILE A 187 6.93 0.37 21.10
C ILE A 187 7.22 0.12 19.62
N ILE A 188 6.76 0.99 18.73
CA ILE A 188 7.03 0.90 17.28
C ILE A 188 8.54 0.95 17.00
N SER A 189 9.26 1.88 17.63
CA SER A 189 10.71 2.03 17.46
C SER A 189 11.49 0.85 18.06
N SER A 190 11.04 0.33 19.19
CA SER A 190 11.60 -0.87 19.82
C SER A 190 11.33 -2.13 18.98
N GLY A 191 10.15 -2.21 18.34
CA GLY A 191 9.83 -3.27 17.38
C GLY A 191 10.77 -3.27 16.18
N ALA A 192 11.10 -2.09 15.64
CA ALA A 192 12.07 -1.97 14.55
C ALA A 192 13.49 -2.42 14.97
N LEU A 193 13.89 -2.11 16.22
CA LEU A 193 15.14 -2.61 16.79
C LEU A 193 15.12 -4.14 16.94
N LEU A 194 14.04 -4.70 17.48
CA LEU A 194 13.85 -6.15 17.60
C LEU A 194 13.95 -6.83 16.23
N ASN A 195 13.28 -6.27 15.21
CA ASN A 195 13.34 -6.78 13.85
C ASN A 195 14.78 -6.85 13.32
N LEU A 196 15.53 -5.76 13.48
CA LEU A 196 16.95 -5.71 13.10
C LEU A 196 17.79 -6.74 13.86
N LEU A 197 17.64 -6.82 15.19
CA LEU A 197 18.42 -7.74 16.02
C LEU A 197 18.16 -9.22 15.67
N VAL A 198 16.87 -9.58 15.47
CA VAL A 198 16.48 -10.93 15.04
C VAL A 198 17.06 -11.25 13.68
N LEU A 199 16.97 -10.31 12.71
CA LEU A 199 17.54 -10.53 11.38
C LEU A 199 19.06 -10.66 11.40
N VAL A 200 19.78 -9.81 12.15
CA VAL A 200 21.23 -9.88 12.34
C VAL A 200 21.65 -11.22 12.99
N TYR A 201 20.88 -11.67 13.98
CA TYR A 201 21.14 -12.97 14.61
C TYR A 201 21.05 -14.14 13.63
N PHE A 202 20.02 -14.16 12.79
CA PHE A 202 19.87 -15.20 11.76
C PHE A 202 20.90 -15.07 10.63
N SER A 203 21.30 -13.85 10.30
CA SER A 203 22.24 -13.58 9.19
C SER A 203 23.72 -13.71 9.55
N ARG A 204 24.06 -13.94 10.83
CA ARG A 204 25.45 -13.94 11.34
C ARG A 204 26.41 -14.88 10.63
N ASN A 205 25.92 -15.96 10.04
CA ASN A 205 26.71 -16.94 9.31
C ASN A 205 26.71 -16.75 7.79
N GLU A 206 25.87 -15.85 7.27
CA GLU A 206 25.66 -15.69 5.83
C GLU A 206 26.64 -14.68 5.23
N PHE A 207 27.02 -13.65 5.97
CA PHE A 207 28.00 -12.67 5.51
C PHE A 207 28.68 -11.97 6.69
N LYS A 208 29.85 -11.39 6.42
CA LYS A 208 30.60 -10.62 7.41
C LYS A 208 30.40 -9.12 7.19
N PHE A 209 29.92 -8.43 8.21
CA PHE A 209 29.86 -6.98 8.18
C PHE A 209 31.30 -6.40 8.19
N GLN A 210 31.59 -5.57 7.20
CA GLN A 210 32.87 -4.87 7.10
C GLN A 210 32.59 -3.36 6.97
N PHE A 211 32.77 -2.66 8.07
CA PHE A 211 32.68 -1.21 8.07
C PHE A 211 33.94 -0.58 7.45
N GLN A 212 33.96 -0.47 6.12
CA GLN A 212 35.01 0.24 5.41
C GLN A 212 34.46 1.49 4.75
N PHE A 213 34.80 2.64 5.32
CA PHE A 213 34.47 3.92 4.70
C PHE A 213 35.37 4.14 3.47
N ASN A 214 34.73 4.11 2.30
CA ASN A 214 35.38 4.41 1.02
C ASN A 214 34.59 5.51 0.31
N LYS A 215 35.30 6.48 -0.30
CA LYS A 215 34.68 7.55 -1.10
C LYS A 215 33.76 7.03 -2.21
N LYS A 216 33.93 5.79 -2.66
CA LYS A 216 33.01 5.11 -3.58
C LYS A 216 31.56 4.99 -3.05
N ILE A 217 31.35 5.15 -1.73
CA ILE A 217 30.01 5.19 -1.14
C ILE A 217 29.16 6.28 -1.77
N PHE A 218 29.75 7.44 -2.08
CA PHE A 218 29.04 8.53 -2.72
C PHE A 218 28.64 8.25 -4.17
N SER A 219 29.33 7.35 -4.88
CA SER A 219 28.88 6.94 -6.23
C SER A 219 27.58 6.12 -6.20
N LEU A 220 27.20 5.58 -5.03
CA LEU A 220 25.89 4.95 -4.85
C LEU A 220 24.74 5.95 -4.92
N LEU A 221 24.98 7.25 -4.63
CA LEU A 221 24.00 8.30 -4.79
C LEU A 221 23.63 8.48 -6.27
N ASP A 222 24.64 8.50 -7.16
CA ASP A 222 24.40 8.63 -8.60
C ASP A 222 23.62 7.43 -9.14
N THR A 223 23.99 6.20 -8.70
CA THR A 223 23.34 4.97 -9.14
C THR A 223 21.93 4.81 -8.51
N GLY A 224 21.75 5.27 -7.27
CA GLY A 224 20.48 5.20 -6.54
C GLY A 224 19.47 6.28 -6.91
N LEU A 225 19.95 7.42 -7.45
CA LEU A 225 19.14 8.61 -7.74
C LEU A 225 17.89 8.31 -8.60
N PRO A 226 17.94 7.55 -9.70
CA PRO A 226 16.74 7.23 -10.47
C PRO A 226 15.68 6.48 -9.67
N TYR A 227 16.09 5.53 -8.81
CA TYR A 227 15.19 4.77 -7.95
C TYR A 227 14.64 5.63 -6.80
N PHE A 228 15.49 6.52 -6.25
CA PHE A 228 15.07 7.51 -5.25
C PHE A 228 14.00 8.44 -5.81
N LEU A 229 14.20 9.04 -6.97
CA LEU A 229 13.23 9.94 -7.61
C LEU A 229 11.90 9.21 -7.90
N PHE A 230 11.96 7.97 -8.37
CA PHE A 230 10.76 7.16 -8.58
C PHE A 230 9.95 6.95 -7.29
N SER A 231 10.65 6.62 -6.19
CA SER A 231 10.01 6.41 -4.88
C SER A 231 9.55 7.73 -4.25
N LEU A 232 10.29 8.82 -4.47
CA LEU A 232 10.02 10.15 -3.92
C LEU A 232 8.62 10.63 -4.34
N PHE A 233 8.31 10.53 -5.63
CA PHE A 233 7.02 10.97 -6.15
C PHE A 233 5.86 10.20 -5.51
N SER A 234 6.00 8.88 -5.38
CA SER A 234 4.97 8.03 -4.78
C SER A 234 4.71 8.39 -3.32
N VAL A 235 5.75 8.51 -2.49
CA VAL A 235 5.55 8.72 -1.04
C VAL A 235 5.13 10.15 -0.73
N ILE A 236 5.66 11.17 -1.43
CA ILE A 236 5.18 12.55 -1.27
C ILE A 236 3.69 12.59 -1.59
N TYR A 237 3.27 12.06 -2.72
CA TYR A 237 1.89 12.01 -3.13
C TYR A 237 0.96 11.40 -2.06
N TYR A 238 1.37 10.27 -1.45
CA TYR A 238 0.56 9.59 -0.45
C TYR A 238 0.60 10.19 0.96
N ARG A 239 1.55 11.07 1.29
CA ARG A 239 1.76 11.51 2.69
C ARG A 239 1.76 13.02 2.87
N ILE A 240 1.82 13.80 1.81
CA ILE A 240 1.83 15.27 1.90
C ILE A 240 0.54 15.82 2.50
N ASP A 241 -0.58 15.16 2.25
CA ASP A 241 -1.90 15.54 2.78
C ASP A 241 -1.89 15.62 4.31
N ALA A 242 -1.28 14.64 4.99
CA ALA A 242 -1.20 14.62 6.46
C ALA A 242 -0.45 15.84 7.02
N ILE A 243 0.63 16.24 6.36
CA ILE A 243 1.43 17.42 6.73
C ILE A 243 0.64 18.70 6.47
N MET A 244 -0.02 18.81 5.31
CA MET A 244 -0.79 19.99 4.95
C MET A 244 -2.03 20.15 5.84
N ILE A 245 -2.73 19.06 6.17
CA ILE A 245 -3.85 19.11 7.12
C ILE A 245 -3.36 19.58 8.49
N SER A 246 -2.29 18.99 9.02
CA SER A 246 -1.73 19.40 10.31
C SER A 246 -1.30 20.87 10.32
N TYR A 247 -0.77 21.38 9.21
CA TYR A 247 -0.35 22.78 9.07
C TYR A 247 -1.53 23.75 9.00
N PHE A 248 -2.60 23.42 8.26
CA PHE A 248 -3.74 24.32 8.02
C PHE A 248 -4.88 24.16 9.04
N THR A 249 -4.84 23.10 9.87
CA THR A 249 -5.93 22.78 10.79
C THR A 249 -5.40 22.45 12.20
N ASN A 250 -5.76 21.29 12.76
CA ASN A 250 -5.34 20.84 14.08
C ASN A 250 -5.13 19.31 14.12
N ASP A 251 -4.68 18.82 15.28
CA ASP A 251 -4.38 17.40 15.48
C ASP A 251 -5.63 16.50 15.33
N ALA A 252 -6.80 16.94 15.79
CA ALA A 252 -8.05 16.17 15.70
C ALA A 252 -8.45 15.94 14.23
N VAL A 253 -8.41 16.99 13.38
CA VAL A 253 -8.70 16.90 11.95
C VAL A 253 -7.70 15.97 11.26
N THR A 254 -6.41 16.03 11.65
CA THR A 254 -5.37 15.12 11.16
C THR A 254 -5.69 13.67 11.56
N GLY A 255 -6.22 13.46 12.76
CA GLY A 255 -6.68 12.16 13.24
C GLY A 255 -7.90 11.65 12.47
N TRP A 256 -8.91 12.49 12.21
CA TRP A 256 -10.08 12.12 11.42
C TRP A 256 -9.71 11.69 9.99
N TYR A 257 -8.83 12.46 9.35
CA TYR A 257 -8.31 12.11 8.03
C TYR A 257 -7.51 10.81 8.06
N GLY A 258 -6.56 10.68 8.99
CA GLY A 258 -5.73 9.49 9.14
C GLY A 258 -6.54 8.23 9.42
N GLY A 259 -7.61 8.35 10.23
CA GLY A 259 -8.55 7.27 10.48
C GLY A 259 -9.24 6.79 9.21
N ALA A 260 -9.84 7.71 8.45
CA ALA A 260 -10.49 7.40 7.17
C ALA A 260 -9.50 6.84 6.14
N PHE A 261 -8.29 7.39 6.06
CA PHE A 261 -7.26 6.99 5.10
C PHE A 261 -6.81 5.54 5.29
N ARG A 262 -6.80 5.01 6.52
CA ARG A 262 -6.45 3.61 6.77
C ARG A 262 -7.38 2.61 6.09
N PHE A 263 -8.69 2.91 6.02
CA PHE A 263 -9.63 2.06 5.28
C PHE A 263 -9.40 2.15 3.76
N PHE A 264 -9.07 3.34 3.29
CA PHE A 264 -8.69 3.55 1.91
C PHE A 264 -7.44 2.74 1.52
N ASP A 265 -6.39 2.74 2.35
CA ASP A 265 -5.18 1.92 2.14
C ASP A 265 -5.50 0.42 2.01
N ILE A 266 -6.45 -0.11 2.80
CA ILE A 266 -6.81 -1.53 2.76
C ILE A 266 -7.39 -1.93 1.40
N VAL A 267 -8.27 -1.11 0.83
CA VAL A 267 -8.89 -1.44 -0.46
C VAL A 267 -7.95 -1.30 -1.64
N MET A 268 -6.87 -0.52 -1.51
CA MET A 268 -5.83 -0.38 -2.55
C MET A 268 -5.01 -1.67 -2.76
N VAL A 269 -5.06 -2.63 -1.85
CA VAL A 269 -4.36 -3.91 -1.99
C VAL A 269 -4.87 -4.71 -3.20
N LEU A 270 -6.17 -4.65 -3.51
CA LEU A 270 -6.77 -5.41 -4.60
C LEU A 270 -6.19 -5.07 -5.99
N PRO A 271 -6.21 -3.81 -6.45
CA PRO A 271 -5.65 -3.47 -7.76
C PRO A 271 -4.13 -3.64 -7.83
N LEU A 272 -3.40 -3.50 -6.69
CA LEU A 272 -1.97 -3.72 -6.64
C LEU A 272 -1.59 -5.20 -6.84
N ILE A 273 -2.34 -6.14 -6.25
CA ILE A 273 -2.16 -7.57 -6.50
C ILE A 273 -2.42 -7.88 -7.98
N TYR A 274 -3.51 -7.37 -8.54
CA TYR A 274 -3.84 -7.60 -9.95
C TYR A 274 -2.77 -7.01 -10.88
N LYS A 275 -2.28 -5.79 -10.59
CA LYS A 275 -1.18 -5.15 -11.32
C LYS A 275 0.04 -6.07 -11.42
N THR A 276 0.46 -6.71 -10.31
CA THR A 276 1.64 -7.58 -10.32
C THR A 276 1.46 -8.81 -11.21
N ALA A 277 0.24 -9.31 -11.33
CA ALA A 277 -0.09 -10.45 -12.19
C ALA A 277 -0.22 -10.07 -13.67
N ILE A 278 -0.82 -8.91 -13.97
CA ILE A 278 -1.12 -8.53 -15.37
C ILE A 278 0.06 -7.86 -16.08
N PHE A 279 0.97 -7.22 -15.34
CA PHE A 279 2.12 -6.52 -15.92
C PHE A 279 2.98 -7.38 -16.86
N PRO A 280 3.38 -8.62 -16.49
CA PRO A 280 4.14 -9.49 -17.40
C PRO A 280 3.34 -9.88 -18.66
N VAL A 281 2.01 -9.99 -18.52
CA VAL A 281 1.12 -10.31 -19.67
C VAL A 281 1.08 -9.15 -20.64
N PHE A 282 0.91 -7.92 -20.16
CA PHE A 282 0.97 -6.73 -21.02
C PHE A 282 2.33 -6.60 -21.69
N SER A 283 3.43 -6.84 -20.98
CA SER A 283 4.78 -6.79 -21.55
C SER A 283 4.99 -7.81 -22.68
N LYS A 284 4.46 -9.04 -22.54
CA LYS A 284 4.54 -10.06 -23.60
C LYS A 284 3.67 -9.75 -24.80
N LEU A 285 2.51 -9.14 -24.58
CA LEU A 285 1.56 -8.83 -25.65
C LEU A 285 1.84 -7.49 -26.33
N TRP A 286 2.76 -6.69 -25.80
CA TRP A 286 3.04 -5.36 -26.36
C TRP A 286 3.47 -5.41 -27.82
N ASP A 287 4.29 -6.37 -28.19
CA ASP A 287 4.78 -6.58 -29.55
C ASP A 287 3.85 -7.46 -30.41
N ASP A 288 2.75 -7.98 -29.82
CA ASP A 288 1.82 -8.87 -30.53
C ASP A 288 0.83 -8.07 -31.40
N LYS A 289 1.01 -8.17 -32.71
CA LYS A 289 0.13 -7.54 -33.70
C LYS A 289 -1.27 -8.19 -33.83
N ALA A 290 -1.55 -9.25 -33.09
CA ALA A 290 -2.78 -10.05 -33.24
C ALA A 290 -4.02 -9.47 -32.49
N GLY A 291 -3.93 -8.26 -31.90
CA GLY A 291 -5.05 -7.61 -31.18
C GLY A 291 -5.36 -8.18 -29.80
N LYS A 292 -4.56 -9.13 -29.30
CA LYS A 292 -4.77 -9.74 -27.97
C LYS A 292 -4.52 -8.74 -26.85
N LEU A 293 -3.61 -7.79 -27.03
CA LEU A 293 -3.36 -6.74 -26.05
C LEU A 293 -4.60 -5.88 -25.83
N GLU A 294 -5.27 -5.44 -26.91
CA GLU A 294 -6.52 -4.65 -26.84
C GLU A 294 -7.60 -5.36 -26.03
N GLN A 295 -7.80 -6.66 -26.30
CA GLN A 295 -8.74 -7.48 -25.55
C GLN A 295 -8.34 -7.58 -24.07
N THR A 296 -7.08 -7.88 -23.78
CA THR A 296 -6.58 -8.03 -22.39
C THR A 296 -6.69 -6.71 -21.61
N VAL A 297 -6.40 -5.57 -22.22
CA VAL A 297 -6.59 -4.24 -21.62
C VAL A 297 -8.07 -4.01 -21.29
N SER A 298 -8.95 -4.30 -22.24
CA SER A 298 -10.40 -4.12 -22.05
C SER A 298 -10.99 -5.01 -20.97
N GLU A 299 -10.54 -6.26 -20.89
CA GLU A 299 -10.94 -7.20 -19.82
C GLU A 299 -10.39 -6.77 -18.45
N SER A 300 -9.16 -6.25 -18.39
CA SER A 300 -8.56 -5.72 -17.16
C SER A 300 -9.32 -4.48 -16.67
N MET A 301 -9.65 -3.53 -17.55
CA MET A 301 -10.47 -2.37 -17.22
C MET A 301 -11.86 -2.81 -16.73
N ARG A 302 -12.50 -3.76 -17.43
CA ARG A 302 -13.79 -4.32 -17.01
C ARG A 302 -13.71 -4.91 -15.62
N LEU A 303 -12.67 -5.69 -15.31
CA LEU A 303 -12.48 -6.28 -13.98
C LEU A 303 -12.32 -5.20 -12.89
N MET A 304 -11.55 -4.15 -13.18
CA MET A 304 -11.38 -3.04 -12.22
C MET A 304 -12.68 -2.29 -11.97
N VAL A 305 -13.51 -2.10 -12.99
CA VAL A 305 -14.85 -1.52 -12.83
C VAL A 305 -15.75 -2.44 -12.02
N LEU A 306 -15.74 -3.76 -12.31
CA LEU A 306 -16.53 -4.76 -11.58
C LEU A 306 -16.16 -4.86 -10.10
N LEU A 307 -14.90 -4.60 -9.74
CA LEU A 307 -14.44 -4.61 -8.35
C LEU A 307 -14.55 -3.23 -7.68
N GLY A 308 -14.11 -2.18 -8.36
CA GLY A 308 -14.01 -0.84 -7.78
C GLY A 308 -15.36 -0.21 -7.45
N LEU A 309 -16.35 -0.36 -8.34
CA LEU A 309 -17.67 0.25 -8.12
C LEU A 309 -18.43 -0.33 -6.91
N PRO A 310 -18.57 -1.66 -6.72
CA PRO A 310 -19.25 -2.19 -5.54
C PRO A 310 -18.49 -1.90 -4.24
N VAL A 311 -17.16 -1.94 -4.26
CA VAL A 311 -16.33 -1.57 -3.10
C VAL A 311 -16.57 -0.11 -2.73
N ALA A 312 -16.57 0.79 -3.71
CA ALA A 312 -16.88 2.21 -3.49
C ALA A 312 -18.29 2.40 -2.88
N LEU A 313 -19.31 1.72 -3.42
CA LEU A 313 -20.69 1.81 -2.92
C LEU A 313 -20.81 1.26 -1.48
N ILE A 314 -20.19 0.12 -1.19
CA ILE A 314 -20.17 -0.47 0.16
C ILE A 314 -19.57 0.52 1.15
N ILE A 315 -18.37 1.04 0.85
CA ILE A 315 -17.68 1.97 1.75
C ILE A 315 -18.50 3.26 1.92
N TYR A 316 -19.07 3.80 0.84
CA TYR A 316 -19.90 5.00 0.89
C TYR A 316 -21.10 4.83 1.83
N VAL A 317 -21.84 3.74 1.67
CA VAL A 317 -23.09 3.52 2.44
C VAL A 317 -22.79 3.11 3.88
N TYR A 318 -21.81 2.25 4.09
CA TYR A 318 -21.45 1.76 5.41
C TYR A 318 -20.30 2.54 6.09
N ALA A 319 -19.95 3.74 5.58
CA ALA A 319 -18.92 4.58 6.19
C ALA A 319 -19.18 4.83 7.69
N SER A 320 -20.42 5.16 8.06
CA SER A 320 -20.78 5.41 9.45
C SER A 320 -20.63 4.19 10.36
N PRO A 321 -21.24 3.01 10.07
CA PRO A 321 -21.03 1.83 10.91
C PRO A 321 -19.60 1.29 10.88
N ILE A 322 -18.83 1.52 9.80
CA ILE A 322 -17.41 1.17 9.76
C ILE A 322 -16.62 2.04 10.76
N ILE A 323 -16.79 3.37 10.71
CA ILE A 323 -16.10 4.29 11.62
C ILE A 323 -16.51 4.01 13.06
N ASP A 324 -17.81 3.80 13.31
CA ASP A 324 -18.32 3.50 14.65
C ASP A 324 -17.69 2.23 15.23
N PHE A 325 -17.70 1.15 14.47
CA PHE A 325 -17.16 -0.14 14.90
C PHE A 325 -15.67 -0.07 15.24
N PHE A 326 -14.86 0.59 14.39
CA PHE A 326 -13.42 0.62 14.59
C PHE A 326 -12.94 1.74 15.50
N MET A 327 -13.59 2.91 15.51
CA MET A 327 -13.06 4.13 16.13
C MET A 327 -14.01 4.80 17.12
N GLY A 328 -15.34 4.60 16.95
CA GLY A 328 -16.38 5.29 17.69
C GLY A 328 -16.79 6.62 17.02
N LEU A 329 -18.10 6.85 16.90
CA LEU A 329 -18.64 8.05 16.24
C LEU A 329 -18.49 9.31 17.09
N GLU A 330 -18.41 9.19 18.42
CA GLU A 330 -18.25 10.36 19.31
C GLU A 330 -16.97 11.14 18.96
N GLU A 331 -15.87 10.45 18.73
CA GLU A 331 -14.58 11.05 18.43
C GLU A 331 -14.31 11.19 16.91
N TYR A 332 -14.80 10.22 16.12
CA TYR A 332 -14.46 10.11 14.70
C TYR A 332 -15.66 10.30 13.75
N GLY A 333 -16.77 10.86 14.23
CA GLY A 333 -17.92 11.12 13.37
C GLY A 333 -17.59 11.97 12.14
N ALA A 334 -16.66 12.92 12.28
CA ALA A 334 -16.16 13.74 11.19
C ALA A 334 -15.37 12.95 10.12
N SER A 335 -14.84 11.76 10.44
CA SER A 335 -14.16 10.85 9.48
C SER A 335 -15.14 10.21 8.50
N VAL A 336 -16.44 10.13 8.82
CA VAL A 336 -17.44 9.49 7.98
C VAL A 336 -17.53 10.15 6.60
N ILE A 337 -17.61 11.47 6.55
CA ILE A 337 -17.67 12.20 5.28
C ILE A 337 -16.36 12.10 4.51
N ILE A 338 -15.21 12.11 5.19
CA ILE A 338 -13.89 11.92 4.58
C ILE A 338 -13.83 10.55 3.90
N LEU A 339 -14.26 9.48 4.60
CA LEU A 339 -14.30 8.13 4.06
C LEU A 339 -15.26 7.99 2.87
N LYS A 340 -16.40 8.68 2.90
CA LYS A 340 -17.33 8.74 1.76
C LYS A 340 -16.68 9.39 0.52
N ILE A 341 -15.91 10.46 0.70
CA ILE A 341 -15.20 11.11 -0.42
C ILE A 341 -14.12 10.19 -0.95
N PHE A 342 -13.33 9.55 -0.07
CA PHE A 342 -12.35 8.56 -0.50
C PHE A 342 -12.97 7.39 -1.26
N SER A 343 -14.17 6.95 -0.88
CA SER A 343 -14.85 5.88 -1.62
C SER A 343 -15.13 6.25 -3.07
N ALA A 344 -15.41 7.53 -3.35
CA ALA A 344 -15.64 8.03 -4.71
C ALA A 344 -14.36 8.00 -5.57
N SER A 345 -13.15 8.05 -4.99
CA SER A 345 -11.90 7.96 -5.75
C SER A 345 -11.50 6.52 -6.11
N ILE A 346 -12.04 5.51 -5.43
CA ILE A 346 -11.68 4.10 -5.64
C ILE A 346 -11.77 3.65 -7.11
N PRO A 347 -12.87 3.89 -7.86
CA PRO A 347 -12.97 3.45 -9.25
C PRO A 347 -11.90 4.07 -10.15
N PHE A 348 -11.53 5.33 -9.90
CA PHE A 348 -10.52 6.05 -10.68
C PHE A 348 -9.13 5.46 -10.43
N ILE A 349 -8.76 5.23 -9.17
CA ILE A 349 -7.49 4.63 -8.79
C ILE A 349 -7.35 3.20 -9.32
N TYR A 350 -8.42 2.41 -9.26
CA TYR A 350 -8.40 1.05 -9.77
C TYR A 350 -8.10 1.02 -11.28
N LEU A 351 -8.65 1.97 -12.03
CA LEU A 351 -8.39 2.11 -13.45
C LEU A 351 -7.00 2.67 -13.72
N ASP A 352 -6.55 3.68 -12.97
CA ASP A 352 -5.26 4.32 -13.21
C ASP A 352 -4.08 3.40 -12.89
N ILE A 353 -4.17 2.57 -11.85
CA ILE A 353 -3.15 1.57 -11.52
C ILE A 353 -2.93 0.61 -12.70
N ILE A 354 -4.00 0.21 -13.39
CA ILE A 354 -3.89 -0.70 -14.54
C ILE A 354 -3.45 0.03 -15.80
N LEU A 355 -4.04 1.17 -16.11
CA LEU A 355 -3.74 1.93 -17.32
C LEU A 355 -2.38 2.65 -17.22
N GLY A 356 -2.14 3.33 -16.10
CA GLY A 356 -0.92 4.08 -15.86
C GLY A 356 0.26 3.18 -15.47
N SER A 357 0.15 2.53 -14.33
CA SER A 357 1.28 1.79 -13.78
C SER A 357 1.57 0.47 -14.49
N ALA A 358 0.56 -0.30 -14.91
CA ALA A 358 0.78 -1.59 -15.57
C ALA A 358 0.96 -1.43 -17.08
N LEU A 359 -0.01 -0.83 -17.79
CA LEU A 359 0.00 -0.78 -19.25
C LEU A 359 1.07 0.19 -19.79
N LEU A 360 1.14 1.44 -19.30
CA LEU A 360 2.17 2.39 -19.74
C LEU A 360 3.57 1.95 -19.31
N GLY A 361 3.67 1.21 -18.18
CA GLY A 361 4.90 0.56 -17.77
C GLY A 361 5.38 -0.50 -18.76
N ALA A 362 4.47 -1.36 -19.25
CA ALA A 362 4.75 -2.37 -20.27
C ALA A 362 5.03 -1.75 -21.66
N ALA A 363 4.45 -0.58 -21.92
CA ALA A 363 4.57 0.19 -23.16
C ALA A 363 5.88 0.96 -23.32
N GLU A 364 6.84 0.79 -22.41
CA GLU A 364 8.07 1.59 -22.32
C GLU A 364 7.83 3.12 -22.20
N LYS A 365 6.60 3.52 -21.78
CA LYS A 365 6.20 4.90 -21.54
C LYS A 365 6.35 5.32 -20.07
N GLN A 366 7.22 4.65 -19.31
CA GLN A 366 7.44 4.91 -17.89
C GLN A 366 7.83 6.37 -17.62
N LYS A 367 8.62 6.99 -18.53
CA LYS A 367 9.03 8.40 -18.40
C LYS A 367 7.82 9.35 -18.48
N ALA A 368 6.91 9.10 -19.42
CA ALA A 368 5.69 9.90 -19.56
C ALA A 368 4.76 9.73 -18.36
N TRP A 369 4.61 8.49 -17.86
CA TRP A 369 3.82 8.22 -16.67
C TRP A 369 4.45 8.83 -15.40
N ALA A 370 5.78 8.77 -15.27
CA ALA A 370 6.50 9.43 -14.19
C ALA A 370 6.32 10.96 -14.21
N LEU A 371 6.27 11.57 -15.41
CA LEU A 371 5.95 13.00 -15.54
C LEU A 371 4.52 13.31 -15.08
N VAL A 372 3.54 12.45 -15.40
CA VAL A 372 2.16 12.60 -14.88
C VAL A 372 2.16 12.52 -13.36
N GLY A 373 2.83 11.54 -12.75
CA GLY A 373 2.97 11.43 -11.29
C GLY A 373 3.64 12.65 -10.67
N PHE A 374 4.67 13.19 -11.31
CA PHE A 374 5.31 14.42 -10.88
C PHE A 374 4.34 15.62 -10.92
N LEU A 375 3.61 15.81 -12.01
CA LEU A 375 2.61 16.86 -12.13
C LEU A 375 1.45 16.67 -11.15
N ALA A 376 1.04 15.44 -10.89
CA ALA A 376 0.00 15.11 -9.93
C ALA A 376 0.33 15.60 -8.50
N ILE A 377 1.61 15.58 -8.11
CA ILE A 377 2.04 16.15 -6.82
C ILE A 377 1.73 17.64 -6.74
N PHE A 378 2.07 18.40 -7.78
CA PHE A 378 1.81 19.85 -7.78
C PHE A 378 0.31 20.15 -7.86
N VAL A 379 -0.45 19.37 -8.62
CA VAL A 379 -1.92 19.45 -8.66
C VAL A 379 -2.50 19.17 -7.26
N ASN A 380 -2.06 18.09 -6.61
CA ASN A 380 -2.51 17.74 -5.26
C ASN A 380 -2.15 18.81 -4.23
N ILE A 381 -0.89 19.27 -4.18
CA ILE A 381 -0.44 20.33 -3.27
C ILE A 381 -1.24 21.62 -3.51
N GLY A 382 -1.43 22.03 -4.78
CA GLY A 382 -2.20 23.21 -5.12
C GLY A 382 -3.66 23.11 -4.71
N LEU A 383 -4.31 21.97 -4.97
CA LEU A 383 -5.67 21.72 -4.53
C LEU A 383 -5.78 21.69 -3.00
N ASN A 384 -4.85 21.02 -2.31
CA ASN A 384 -4.81 20.98 -0.85
C ASN A 384 -4.65 22.36 -0.24
N ALA A 385 -3.75 23.18 -0.77
CA ALA A 385 -3.52 24.54 -0.27
C ALA A 385 -4.76 25.43 -0.35
N PHE A 386 -5.66 25.17 -1.30
CA PHE A 386 -6.92 25.89 -1.46
C PHE A 386 -8.09 25.20 -0.73
N MET A 387 -8.23 23.87 -0.89
CA MET A 387 -9.40 23.13 -0.42
C MET A 387 -9.37 22.82 1.07
N ILE A 388 -8.19 22.62 1.68
CA ILE A 388 -8.09 22.34 3.13
C ILE A 388 -8.57 23.57 3.94
N PRO A 389 -8.01 24.79 3.73
CA PRO A 389 -8.49 25.98 4.45
C PRO A 389 -9.97 26.26 4.20
N GLY A 390 -10.42 26.18 2.94
CA GLY A 390 -11.82 26.40 2.60
C GLY A 390 -12.78 25.41 3.28
N ALA A 391 -12.44 24.12 3.31
CA ALA A 391 -13.25 23.13 4.01
C ALA A 391 -13.17 23.29 5.55
N GLN A 392 -12.03 23.73 6.07
CA GLN A 392 -11.88 24.05 7.49
C GLN A 392 -12.78 25.22 7.91
N GLU A 393 -12.84 26.27 7.09
CA GLU A 393 -13.70 27.43 7.35
C GLU A 393 -15.20 27.09 7.25
N LEU A 394 -15.61 26.35 6.21
CA LEU A 394 -17.01 26.06 5.94
C LEU A 394 -17.59 24.95 6.82
N TYR A 395 -16.80 23.93 7.14
CA TYR A 395 -17.27 22.68 7.78
C TYR A 395 -16.52 22.35 9.07
N SER A 396 -15.58 23.17 9.51
CA SER A 396 -14.65 22.88 10.63
C SER A 396 -13.91 21.54 10.46
N ASN A 397 -13.73 21.11 9.21
CA ASN A 397 -13.14 19.82 8.86
C ASN A 397 -12.31 19.93 7.56
N GLY A 398 -11.06 20.36 7.66
CA GLY A 398 -10.14 20.45 6.51
C GLY A 398 -9.82 19.10 5.87
N GLY A 399 -10.07 17.98 6.57
CA GLY A 399 -9.92 16.63 6.01
C GLY A 399 -10.85 16.36 4.81
N ILE A 400 -12.02 17.04 4.76
CA ILE A 400 -12.92 17.05 3.58
C ILE A 400 -12.19 17.63 2.38
N GLY A 401 -11.48 18.75 2.58
CA GLY A 401 -10.71 19.40 1.53
C GLY A 401 -9.61 18.51 0.98
N ALA A 402 -8.84 17.87 1.86
CA ALA A 402 -7.76 16.96 1.47
C ALA A 402 -8.29 15.71 0.72
N ALA A 403 -9.34 15.06 1.22
CA ALA A 403 -9.95 13.93 0.53
C ALA A 403 -10.50 14.31 -0.85
N SER A 404 -11.07 15.51 -0.98
CA SER A 404 -11.56 16.04 -2.26
C SER A 404 -10.40 16.36 -3.21
N ALA A 405 -9.29 16.93 -2.71
CA ALA A 405 -8.09 17.15 -3.49
C ALA A 405 -7.51 15.84 -4.03
N THR A 406 -7.47 14.78 -3.20
CA THR A 406 -7.09 13.43 -3.62
C THR A 406 -8.02 12.92 -4.72
N LEU A 407 -9.35 13.00 -4.57
CA LEU A 407 -10.31 12.59 -5.60
C LEU A 407 -10.06 13.31 -6.94
N PHE A 408 -9.89 14.62 -6.94
CA PHE A 408 -9.63 15.36 -8.18
C PHE A 408 -8.27 15.01 -8.80
N THR A 409 -7.26 14.75 -7.98
CA THR A 409 -5.94 14.34 -8.46
C THR A 409 -6.00 12.95 -9.09
N GLU A 410 -6.75 12.00 -8.53
CA GLU A 410 -6.96 10.67 -9.12
C GLU A 410 -7.72 10.74 -10.45
N ILE A 411 -8.71 11.61 -10.55
CA ILE A 411 -9.39 11.89 -11.83
C ILE A 411 -8.40 12.46 -12.85
N PHE A 412 -7.55 13.39 -12.44
CA PHE A 412 -6.49 13.95 -13.29
C PHE A 412 -5.52 12.85 -13.77
N MET A 413 -5.07 11.96 -12.89
CA MET A 413 -4.17 10.85 -13.22
C MET A 413 -4.84 9.88 -14.19
N MET A 414 -6.08 9.46 -13.93
CA MET A 414 -6.83 8.58 -14.83
C MET A 414 -7.02 9.21 -16.22
N ILE A 415 -7.42 10.48 -16.30
CA ILE A 415 -7.58 11.19 -17.57
C ILE A 415 -6.24 11.27 -18.30
N SER A 416 -5.16 11.59 -17.61
CA SER A 416 -3.82 11.64 -18.19
C SER A 416 -3.37 10.28 -18.74
N ALA A 417 -3.66 9.18 -18.03
CA ALA A 417 -3.39 7.83 -18.51
C ALA A 417 -4.14 7.54 -19.84
N LEU A 418 -5.44 7.91 -19.92
CA LEU A 418 -6.25 7.74 -21.11
C LEU A 418 -5.72 8.55 -22.31
N PHE A 419 -5.13 9.73 -22.08
CA PHE A 419 -4.50 10.52 -23.15
C PHE A 419 -3.17 9.94 -23.63
N LEU A 420 -2.40 9.30 -22.75
CA LEU A 420 -1.10 8.72 -23.09
C LEU A 420 -1.21 7.37 -23.82
N ILE A 421 -2.32 6.65 -23.62
CA ILE A 421 -2.56 5.35 -24.22
C ILE A 421 -3.08 5.53 -25.66
N PRO A 422 -2.49 4.84 -26.68
CA PRO A 422 -3.01 4.85 -28.01
C PRO A 422 -4.48 4.39 -28.06
N ARG A 423 -5.32 5.14 -28.72
CA ARG A 423 -6.77 4.86 -28.83
C ARG A 423 -7.09 3.46 -29.36
N SER A 424 -6.17 2.85 -30.15
CA SER A 424 -6.32 1.49 -30.64
C SER A 424 -6.51 0.47 -29.51
N TYR A 425 -5.78 0.61 -28.39
CA TYR A 425 -5.88 -0.30 -27.24
C TYR A 425 -7.13 -0.09 -26.37
N LEU A 426 -7.82 1.02 -26.54
CA LEU A 426 -9.07 1.32 -25.83
C LEU A 426 -10.33 0.95 -26.63
N LYS A 427 -10.21 0.63 -27.92
CA LYS A 427 -11.35 0.30 -28.81
C LYS A 427 -12.14 -0.93 -28.36
N GLY A 428 -11.47 -1.90 -27.74
CA GLY A 428 -12.10 -3.10 -27.19
C GLY A 428 -13.00 -2.85 -25.97
N PHE A 429 -12.90 -1.68 -25.34
CA PHE A 429 -13.71 -1.33 -24.19
C PHE A 429 -15.14 -0.98 -24.61
N LYS A 430 -16.06 -1.93 -24.43
CA LYS A 430 -17.46 -1.79 -24.84
C LYS A 430 -18.26 -1.02 -23.79
N SER A 431 -19.25 -0.24 -24.21
CA SER A 431 -20.21 0.43 -23.31
C SER A 431 -20.92 -0.54 -22.35
N THR A 432 -21.10 -1.80 -22.77
CA THR A 432 -21.67 -2.86 -21.92
C THR A 432 -20.80 -3.18 -20.70
N TYR A 433 -19.51 -2.87 -20.74
CA TYR A 433 -18.60 -3.05 -19.59
C TYR A 433 -18.83 -2.04 -18.49
N LEU A 434 -19.47 -0.92 -18.78
CA LEU A 434 -19.97 0.04 -17.78
C LEU A 434 -21.44 -0.18 -17.45
N PHE A 435 -22.27 -0.40 -18.47
CA PHE A 435 -23.72 -0.50 -18.29
C PHE A 435 -24.12 -1.70 -17.40
N LYS A 436 -23.57 -2.89 -17.65
CA LYS A 436 -23.90 -4.08 -16.85
C LYS A 436 -23.52 -3.93 -15.36
N PRO A 437 -22.31 -3.50 -14.98
CA PRO A 437 -21.97 -3.21 -13.59
C PRO A 437 -22.88 -2.16 -12.97
N VAL A 438 -23.24 -1.11 -13.68
CA VAL A 438 -24.17 -0.05 -13.18
C VAL A 438 -25.57 -0.62 -12.91
N CYS A 439 -26.09 -1.48 -13.79
CA CYS A 439 -27.36 -2.18 -13.53
C CYS A 439 -27.26 -3.08 -12.27
N ALA A 440 -26.15 -3.81 -12.13
CA ALA A 440 -25.95 -4.63 -10.95
C ALA A 440 -25.80 -3.79 -9.67
N LEU A 441 -25.16 -2.61 -9.75
CA LEU A 441 -25.08 -1.65 -8.64
C LEU A 441 -26.45 -1.08 -8.26
N ALA A 442 -27.34 -0.82 -9.22
CA ALA A 442 -28.68 -0.36 -8.92
C ALA A 442 -29.47 -1.40 -8.11
N VAL A 443 -29.38 -2.69 -8.51
CA VAL A 443 -29.97 -3.79 -7.75
C VAL A 443 -29.31 -3.93 -6.36
N MET A 444 -28.00 -3.83 -6.31
CA MET A 444 -27.22 -3.83 -5.08
C MET A 444 -27.65 -2.70 -4.14
N GLY A 445 -27.85 -1.47 -4.67
CA GLY A 445 -28.34 -0.33 -3.92
C GLY A 445 -29.75 -0.57 -3.35
N GLY A 446 -30.67 -1.11 -4.16
CA GLY A 446 -32.00 -1.54 -3.70
C GLY A 446 -31.93 -2.58 -2.58
N MET A 447 -31.02 -3.55 -2.70
CA MET A 447 -30.81 -4.57 -1.65
C MET A 447 -30.23 -3.98 -0.37
N ILE A 448 -29.33 -2.98 -0.47
CA ILE A 448 -28.82 -2.22 0.69
C ILE A 448 -30.01 -1.55 1.43
N VAL A 449 -30.86 -0.85 0.71
CA VAL A 449 -32.06 -0.20 1.31
C VAL A 449 -32.94 -1.24 2.00
N LEU A 450 -33.17 -2.40 1.36
CA LEU A 450 -33.97 -3.48 1.94
C LEU A 450 -33.33 -4.04 3.22
N THR A 451 -32.01 -4.30 3.22
CA THR A 451 -31.33 -4.82 4.41
C THR A 451 -31.32 -3.81 5.56
N GLN A 452 -31.23 -2.50 5.26
CA GLN A 452 -31.36 -1.43 6.26
C GLN A 452 -32.79 -1.35 6.81
N TYR A 453 -33.81 -1.45 5.94
CA TYR A 453 -35.22 -1.46 6.36
C TYR A 453 -35.53 -2.66 7.29
N LEU A 454 -34.92 -3.81 7.01
CA LEU A 454 -35.08 -5.02 7.83
C LEU A 454 -34.18 -5.03 9.09
N ASN A 455 -33.45 -3.93 9.36
CA ASN A 455 -32.50 -3.79 10.46
C ASN A 455 -31.44 -4.93 10.53
N ILE A 456 -31.01 -5.44 9.36
CA ILE A 456 -29.98 -6.46 9.30
C ILE A 456 -28.64 -5.84 9.69
N TYR A 457 -27.89 -6.53 10.57
CA TYR A 457 -26.57 -6.10 11.01
C TYR A 457 -25.66 -5.83 9.82
N TRP A 458 -24.97 -4.71 9.81
CA TRP A 458 -24.26 -4.16 8.64
C TRP A 458 -23.23 -5.11 8.03
N LEU A 459 -22.49 -5.90 8.83
CA LEU A 459 -21.53 -6.89 8.31
C LEU A 459 -22.25 -8.01 7.53
N LEU A 460 -23.37 -8.49 8.04
CA LEU A 460 -24.18 -9.50 7.35
C LEU A 460 -24.81 -8.90 6.08
N SER A 461 -25.23 -7.64 6.15
CA SER A 461 -25.76 -6.90 5.00
C SER A 461 -24.71 -6.81 3.88
N ILE A 462 -23.47 -6.46 4.19
CA ILE A 462 -22.36 -6.43 3.19
C ILE A 462 -22.21 -7.79 2.49
N VAL A 463 -22.27 -8.90 3.23
CA VAL A 463 -22.17 -10.24 2.64
C VAL A 463 -23.36 -10.54 1.72
N ILE A 464 -24.57 -10.28 2.16
CA ILE A 464 -25.81 -10.49 1.37
C ILE A 464 -25.74 -9.67 0.09
N VAL A 465 -25.44 -8.38 0.21
CA VAL A 465 -25.38 -7.43 -0.90
C VAL A 465 -24.29 -7.81 -1.91
N GLY A 466 -23.14 -8.26 -1.42
CA GLY A 466 -22.04 -8.78 -2.27
C GLY A 466 -22.46 -10.04 -3.05
N ILE A 467 -23.16 -10.98 -2.40
CA ILE A 467 -23.67 -12.18 -3.06
C ILE A 467 -24.70 -11.80 -4.14
N VAL A 468 -25.65 -10.90 -3.81
CA VAL A 468 -26.66 -10.40 -4.77
C VAL A 468 -25.98 -9.73 -5.97
N TYR A 469 -24.98 -8.87 -5.75
CA TYR A 469 -24.24 -8.24 -6.83
C TYR A 469 -23.63 -9.26 -7.80
N ILE A 470 -22.93 -10.27 -7.26
CA ILE A 470 -22.33 -11.35 -8.07
C ILE A 470 -23.41 -12.16 -8.79
N ALA A 471 -24.52 -12.49 -8.12
CA ALA A 471 -25.62 -13.24 -8.72
C ALA A 471 -26.26 -12.47 -9.90
N VAL A 472 -26.46 -11.16 -9.75
CA VAL A 472 -26.97 -10.30 -10.82
C VAL A 472 -25.98 -10.27 -12.00
N LEU A 473 -24.68 -10.10 -11.76
CA LEU A 473 -23.66 -10.13 -12.81
C LEU A 473 -23.66 -11.44 -13.61
N ILE A 474 -23.82 -12.57 -12.92
CA ILE A 474 -23.97 -13.87 -13.57
C ILE A 474 -25.25 -13.93 -14.38
N GLY A 475 -26.39 -13.46 -13.82
CA GLY A 475 -27.69 -13.45 -14.47
C GLY A 475 -27.73 -12.63 -15.77
N ILE A 476 -27.11 -11.45 -15.78
CA ILE A 476 -27.00 -10.59 -16.97
C ILE A 476 -25.84 -11.00 -17.91
N LYS A 477 -25.27 -12.20 -17.66
CA LYS A 477 -24.19 -12.78 -18.48
C LYS A 477 -23.01 -11.81 -18.69
N THR A 478 -22.50 -11.26 -17.59
CA THR A 478 -21.32 -10.40 -17.62
C THR A 478 -20.06 -11.21 -17.80
N PHE A 479 -19.99 -12.41 -17.22
CA PHE A 479 -18.87 -13.34 -17.33
C PHE A 479 -19.03 -14.25 -18.55
N SER A 480 -17.93 -14.52 -19.25
CA SER A 480 -17.87 -15.54 -20.29
C SER A 480 -18.01 -16.96 -19.69
N LYS A 481 -18.33 -17.94 -20.53
CA LYS A 481 -18.41 -19.34 -20.07
C LYS A 481 -17.06 -19.82 -19.53
N ASP A 482 -15.97 -19.43 -20.16
CA ASP A 482 -14.62 -19.80 -19.76
C ASP A 482 -14.23 -19.17 -18.41
N GLU A 483 -14.57 -17.88 -18.19
CA GLU A 483 -14.38 -17.20 -16.90
C GLU A 483 -15.19 -17.89 -15.78
N LEU A 484 -16.41 -18.32 -16.06
CA LEU A 484 -17.22 -19.05 -15.08
C LEU A 484 -16.65 -20.44 -14.76
N ILE A 485 -16.08 -21.11 -15.74
CA ILE A 485 -15.39 -22.40 -15.53
C ILE A 485 -14.16 -22.18 -14.67
N LEU A 486 -13.32 -21.19 -14.94
CA LEU A 486 -12.15 -20.84 -14.15
C LEU A 486 -12.52 -20.46 -12.71
N LEU A 487 -13.57 -19.66 -12.51
CA LEU A 487 -14.12 -19.32 -11.20
C LEU A 487 -14.58 -20.59 -10.45
N LYS A 488 -15.27 -21.48 -11.15
CA LYS A 488 -15.73 -22.75 -10.57
C LYS A 488 -14.55 -23.66 -10.18
N GLU A 489 -13.54 -23.77 -11.05
CA GLU A 489 -12.32 -24.53 -10.76
C GLU A 489 -11.55 -23.95 -9.58
N PHE A 490 -11.44 -22.62 -9.50
CA PHE A 490 -10.80 -21.93 -8.37
C PHE A 490 -11.53 -22.21 -7.04
N ILE A 491 -12.86 -22.11 -7.02
CA ILE A 491 -13.69 -22.38 -5.84
C ILE A 491 -13.66 -23.89 -5.48
N MET A 492 -13.63 -24.78 -6.48
CA MET A 492 -13.64 -26.23 -6.29
C MET A 492 -12.25 -26.84 -6.07
N ASN A 493 -11.17 -26.05 -6.20
CA ASN A 493 -9.81 -26.53 -6.06
C ASN A 493 -9.58 -27.09 -4.64
N LYS A 494 -9.42 -28.43 -4.56
CA LYS A 494 -9.22 -29.16 -3.29
C LYS A 494 -8.01 -28.65 -2.49
N LYS A 495 -6.95 -28.14 -3.17
CA LYS A 495 -5.80 -27.53 -2.49
C LYS A 495 -6.17 -26.23 -1.78
N LEU A 496 -6.99 -25.40 -2.41
CA LEU A 496 -7.46 -24.14 -1.83
C LEU A 496 -8.40 -24.39 -0.64
N LYS A 497 -9.29 -25.39 -0.73
CA LYS A 497 -10.15 -25.80 0.38
C LYS A 497 -9.36 -26.31 1.58
N ARG A 498 -8.24 -27.03 1.37
CA ARG A 498 -7.33 -27.43 2.44
C ARG A 498 -6.58 -26.27 3.06
N LEU A 499 -6.13 -25.29 2.25
CA LEU A 499 -5.46 -24.06 2.72
C LEU A 499 -6.40 -23.17 3.54
N LEU A 500 -7.68 -23.12 3.18
CA LEU A 500 -8.70 -22.32 3.88
C LEU A 500 -9.37 -23.05 5.06
N GLY A 501 -8.92 -24.26 5.40
CA GLY A 501 -9.52 -25.06 6.48
C GLY A 501 -10.95 -25.55 6.21
N LEU A 502 -11.45 -25.43 4.97
CA LEU A 502 -12.82 -25.76 4.56
C LEU A 502 -12.98 -27.21 4.07
N ALA A 503 -11.90 -27.97 3.96
CA ALA A 503 -11.93 -29.39 3.65
C ALA A 503 -11.64 -30.18 4.91
N LYS A 504 -12.62 -30.93 5.38
CA LYS A 504 -12.40 -32.05 6.32
C LYS A 504 -11.32 -32.96 5.74
N ALA A 505 -10.36 -33.34 6.59
CA ALA A 505 -9.29 -34.29 6.29
C ALA A 505 -9.81 -35.60 5.71
#